data_90955bb223765048ed6df238076e69c7
#
_entry.id   90955bb223765048ed6df238076e69c7
#
_cell.length_a   1.000
_cell.length_b   1.000
_cell.length_c   1.000
_cell.angle_alpha   90.00
_cell.angle_beta   90.00
_cell.angle_gamma   90.00
#
_symmetry.space_group_name_H-M   'P 1'
#
loop_
_entity.id
_entity.type
_entity.pdbx_description
1 polymer ?
#
loop_
_entity_poly.entity_id
_entity_poly.type
_entity_poly.pdbx_seq_one_letter_code
_entity_poly.pdbx_strand_id
1 'polypeptide(L)'
;MNEPLTQLHAEAMTAEREWTVEEIPVLSASISLPEPVPAADKVSRRIRRYYQLQCRSFLRYCETYLLPAAAEEYRAALAASLPLPHFRAELTYQVTYNDGGLWSLYAQSRESGFSGRPTLLRHGDTWDLTSGYPVPLSAFFPRRSGWKRRLMEAAEAEIQRQETAGISRYHEGVRRLLRRHFNPQNFYLTAEGLSFFYPMYAIAPAMEGIPVFTLPYGQGGPALPARDA
;
A
#
# COMPACT_ATOMS: atom_id res chain seq x y z
N MET A 1 33.31 11.01 -4.35
CA MET A 1 31.92 10.99 -4.83
C MET A 1 31.45 9.56 -4.65
N ASN A 2 30.36 9.31 -3.88
CA ASN A 2 29.81 7.96 -3.80
C ASN A 2 29.12 7.66 -5.12
N GLU A 3 29.37 6.48 -5.69
CA GLU A 3 28.58 5.98 -6.83
C GLU A 3 27.08 6.02 -6.50
N PRO A 4 26.24 6.39 -7.46
CA PRO A 4 24.79 6.38 -7.24
C PRO A 4 24.32 4.96 -6.96
N LEU A 5 23.46 4.81 -5.96
CA LEU A 5 22.86 3.51 -5.61
C LEU A 5 21.98 3.04 -6.77
N THR A 6 22.29 1.90 -7.35
CA THR A 6 21.48 1.25 -8.38
C THR A 6 20.38 0.37 -7.79
N GLN A 7 20.63 -0.18 -6.60
CA GLN A 7 19.70 -1.01 -5.83
C GLN A 7 19.80 -0.66 -4.34
N LEU A 8 18.73 -0.90 -3.59
CA LEU A 8 18.68 -0.70 -2.16
C LEU A 8 18.48 -2.04 -1.45
N HIS A 9 19.44 -2.40 -0.59
CA HIS A 9 19.25 -3.53 0.31
C HIS A 9 18.47 -3.07 1.54
N ALA A 10 17.43 -3.82 1.90
CA ALA A 10 16.62 -3.56 3.08
C ALA A 10 16.24 -4.86 3.80
N GLU A 11 16.32 -4.83 5.11
CA GLU A 11 15.82 -5.88 6.00
C GLU A 11 14.43 -5.50 6.53
N ALA A 12 13.77 -6.42 7.22
CA ALA A 12 12.50 -6.12 7.87
C ALA A 12 12.73 -5.49 9.25
N MET A 13 12.27 -4.25 9.42
CA MET A 13 12.06 -3.66 10.74
C MET A 13 10.75 -4.18 11.29
N THR A 14 10.79 -4.96 12.36
CA THR A 14 9.61 -5.53 12.99
C THR A 14 9.29 -4.84 14.31
N ALA A 15 7.99 -4.70 14.62
CA ALA A 15 7.51 -4.26 15.91
C ALA A 15 6.20 -4.98 16.24
N GLU A 16 6.06 -5.38 17.49
CA GLU A 16 4.83 -5.99 18.00
C GLU A 16 4.38 -5.22 19.24
N ARG A 17 3.09 -5.09 19.40
CA ARG A 17 2.49 -4.47 20.57
C ARG A 17 1.14 -5.09 20.88
N GLU A 18 0.87 -5.25 22.18
CA GLU A 18 -0.40 -5.73 22.69
C GLU A 18 -0.99 -4.70 23.69
N TRP A 19 -2.29 -4.53 23.65
CA TRP A 19 -3.04 -3.68 24.58
C TRP A 19 -4.10 -4.51 25.29
N THR A 20 -4.25 -4.25 26.56
CA THR A 20 -5.14 -4.96 27.47
C THR A 20 -6.26 -4.04 27.98
N VAL A 21 -7.40 -4.64 28.29
CA VAL A 21 -8.47 -4.05 29.09
C VAL A 21 -8.70 -4.98 30.27
N GLU A 22 -8.62 -4.46 31.51
CA GLU A 22 -8.73 -5.28 32.72
C GLU A 22 -7.80 -6.50 32.71
N GLU A 23 -6.54 -6.29 32.28
CA GLU A 23 -5.49 -7.30 32.14
C GLU A 23 -5.73 -8.36 31.06
N ILE A 24 -6.82 -8.27 30.29
CA ILE A 24 -7.12 -9.19 29.19
C ILE A 24 -6.68 -8.55 27.86
N PRO A 25 -5.89 -9.26 27.03
CA PRO A 25 -5.49 -8.79 25.72
C PRO A 25 -6.71 -8.59 24.82
N VAL A 26 -6.89 -7.37 24.30
CA VAL A 26 -8.02 -7.03 23.41
C VAL A 26 -7.58 -6.66 22.00
N LEU A 27 -6.39 -6.09 21.87
CA LEU A 27 -5.84 -5.67 20.59
C LEU A 27 -4.36 -6.04 20.50
N SER A 28 -3.97 -6.66 19.39
CA SER A 28 -2.57 -6.85 19.03
C SER A 28 -2.23 -6.16 17.72
N ALA A 29 -1.05 -5.56 17.64
CA ALA A 29 -0.49 -5.01 16.40
C ALA A 29 0.81 -5.72 16.06
N SER A 30 0.96 -6.09 14.78
CA SER A 30 2.22 -6.56 14.21
C SER A 30 2.62 -5.68 13.03
N ILE A 31 3.89 -5.28 13.00
CA ILE A 31 4.43 -4.39 11.99
C ILE A 31 5.66 -5.04 11.39
N SER A 32 5.73 -5.04 10.07
CA SER A 32 6.90 -5.36 9.29
C SER A 32 7.03 -4.30 8.20
N LEU A 33 8.05 -3.44 8.29
CA LEU A 33 8.35 -2.37 7.34
C LEU A 33 9.82 -2.45 6.90
N PRO A 34 10.18 -1.91 5.72
CA PRO A 34 11.54 -2.03 5.24
C PRO A 34 12.49 -1.08 5.99
N GLU A 35 13.64 -1.59 6.34
CA GLU A 35 14.74 -0.84 6.91
C GLU A 35 15.99 -0.97 6.03
N PRO A 36 16.42 0.09 5.31
CA PRO A 36 17.66 0.08 4.55
C PRO A 36 18.88 -0.25 5.40
N VAL A 37 19.69 -1.23 4.94
CA VAL A 37 20.88 -1.71 5.63
C VAL A 37 22.03 -1.89 4.62
N PRO A 38 23.22 -1.28 4.85
CA PRO A 38 23.50 -0.31 5.90
C PRO A 38 22.90 1.06 5.57
N ALA A 39 22.42 1.79 6.57
CA ALA A 39 21.97 3.18 6.39
C ALA A 39 23.15 4.16 6.45
N ALA A 40 24.20 3.91 5.65
CA ALA A 40 25.45 4.67 5.70
C ALA A 40 25.36 6.02 4.97
N ASP A 41 24.61 6.07 3.88
CA ASP A 41 24.45 7.26 3.03
C ASP A 41 23.21 8.09 3.42
N LYS A 42 23.09 9.28 2.81
CA LYS A 42 22.00 10.23 3.10
C LYS A 42 20.64 9.72 2.62
N VAL A 43 20.61 8.98 1.49
CA VAL A 43 19.41 8.46 0.88
C VAL A 43 18.81 7.35 1.74
N SER A 44 19.62 6.34 2.08
CA SER A 44 19.25 5.22 2.94
C SER A 44 18.74 5.70 4.29
N ARG A 45 19.41 6.69 4.93
CA ARG A 45 18.96 7.29 6.20
C ARG A 45 17.61 8.00 6.07
N ARG A 46 17.35 8.68 4.95
CA ARG A 46 16.06 9.35 4.71
C ARG A 46 14.93 8.35 4.55
N ILE A 47 15.13 7.31 3.75
CA ILE A 47 14.15 6.24 3.54
C ILE A 47 13.88 5.50 4.85
N ARG A 48 14.94 5.13 5.59
CA ARG A 48 14.82 4.53 6.92
C ARG A 48 13.97 5.36 7.87
N ARG A 49 14.25 6.68 7.97
CA ARG A 49 13.47 7.59 8.81
C ARG A 49 12.01 7.67 8.42
N TYR A 50 11.71 7.63 7.13
CA TYR A 50 10.33 7.62 6.64
C TYR A 50 9.57 6.39 7.16
N TYR A 51 10.11 5.18 7.02
CA TYR A 51 9.44 3.98 7.52
C TYR A 51 9.40 3.87 9.04
N GLN A 52 10.36 4.41 9.75
CA GLN A 52 10.29 4.56 11.20
C GLN A 52 9.13 5.48 11.64
N LEU A 53 8.87 6.55 10.89
CA LEU A 53 7.72 7.42 11.12
C LEU A 53 6.39 6.72 10.79
N GLN A 54 6.35 5.94 9.72
CA GLN A 54 5.19 5.11 9.36
C GLN A 54 4.86 4.10 10.48
N CYS A 55 5.85 3.39 11.00
CA CYS A 55 5.71 2.48 12.13
C CYS A 55 5.09 3.18 13.35
N ARG A 56 5.65 4.34 13.76
CA ARG A 56 5.13 5.12 14.89
C ARG A 56 3.71 5.63 14.65
N SER A 57 3.41 6.07 13.43
CA SER A 57 2.08 6.54 13.04
C SER A 57 1.04 5.43 13.11
N PHE A 58 1.40 4.22 12.68
CA PHE A 58 0.52 3.07 12.75
C PHE A 58 0.24 2.64 14.21
N LEU A 59 1.26 2.58 15.06
CA LEU A 59 1.07 2.31 16.49
C LEU A 59 0.16 3.36 17.16
N ARG A 60 0.37 4.65 16.82
CA ARG A 60 -0.51 5.71 17.32
C ARG A 60 -1.94 5.56 16.81
N TYR A 61 -2.13 5.17 15.57
CA TYR A 61 -3.45 4.85 15.02
C TYR A 61 -4.13 3.72 15.80
N CYS A 62 -3.41 2.64 16.09
CA CYS A 62 -3.91 1.55 16.93
C CYS A 62 -4.33 2.05 18.32
N GLU A 63 -3.52 2.86 18.97
CA GLU A 63 -3.83 3.41 20.29
C GLU A 63 -5.02 4.38 20.27
N THR A 64 -5.08 5.25 19.27
CA THR A 64 -6.05 6.36 19.27
C THR A 64 -7.41 5.95 18.74
N TYR A 65 -7.45 5.01 17.78
CA TYR A 65 -8.70 4.66 17.08
C TYR A 65 -9.12 3.20 17.30
N LEU A 66 -8.19 2.24 17.17
CA LEU A 66 -8.56 0.84 17.26
C LEU A 66 -8.77 0.37 18.70
N LEU A 67 -7.91 0.78 19.61
CA LEU A 67 -8.04 0.38 21.03
C LEU A 67 -9.36 0.80 21.69
N PRO A 68 -9.85 2.05 21.54
CA PRO A 68 -11.16 2.43 22.07
C PRO A 68 -12.31 1.58 21.47
N ALA A 69 -12.29 1.33 20.16
CA ALA A 69 -13.28 0.49 19.48
C ALA A 69 -13.23 -0.96 19.97
N ALA A 70 -12.02 -1.53 20.08
CA ALA A 70 -11.81 -2.88 20.61
C ALA A 70 -12.30 -3.00 22.06
N ALA A 71 -12.02 -1.99 22.89
CA ALA A 71 -12.48 -1.97 24.29
C ALA A 71 -14.01 -1.87 24.40
N GLU A 72 -14.66 -1.14 23.50
CA GLU A 72 -16.12 -1.05 23.47
C GLU A 72 -16.75 -2.39 23.07
N GLU A 73 -16.29 -3.02 21.99
CA GLU A 73 -16.79 -4.32 21.55
C GLU A 73 -16.50 -5.42 22.59
N TYR A 74 -15.33 -5.37 23.26
CA TYR A 74 -14.99 -6.27 24.37
C TYR A 74 -16.00 -6.17 25.53
N ARG A 75 -16.30 -4.95 26.00
CA ARG A 75 -17.27 -4.71 27.10
C ARG A 75 -18.68 -5.13 26.70
N ALA A 76 -19.10 -4.89 25.45
CA ALA A 76 -20.38 -5.32 24.93
C ALA A 76 -20.50 -6.85 24.91
N ALA A 77 -19.44 -7.55 24.47
CA ALA A 77 -19.41 -9.01 24.48
C ALA A 77 -19.46 -9.58 25.91
N LEU A 78 -18.71 -8.97 26.84
CA LEU A 78 -18.72 -9.35 28.25
C LEU A 78 -20.10 -9.20 28.86
N ALA A 79 -20.77 -8.06 28.66
CA ALA A 79 -22.12 -7.79 29.16
C ALA A 79 -23.16 -8.76 28.58
N ALA A 80 -22.97 -9.19 27.35
CA ALA A 80 -23.86 -10.15 26.67
C ALA A 80 -23.50 -11.62 26.92
N SER A 81 -22.47 -11.91 27.71
CA SER A 81 -21.95 -13.27 27.95
C SER A 81 -21.55 -13.99 26.63
N LEU A 82 -21.03 -13.23 25.66
CA LEU A 82 -20.54 -13.74 24.39
C LEU A 82 -19.02 -14.05 24.47
N PRO A 83 -18.48 -14.87 23.55
CA PRO A 83 -17.03 -15.05 23.45
C PRO A 83 -16.32 -13.71 23.30
N LEU A 84 -15.26 -13.52 24.08
CA LEU A 84 -14.51 -12.26 24.08
C LEU A 84 -13.71 -12.14 22.77
N PRO A 85 -13.88 -11.03 22.03
CA PRO A 85 -13.15 -10.81 20.78
C PRO A 85 -11.69 -10.47 21.05
N HIS A 86 -10.80 -10.90 20.16
CA HIS A 86 -9.43 -10.43 20.09
C HIS A 86 -9.18 -9.80 18.73
N PHE A 87 -8.81 -8.53 18.73
CA PHE A 87 -8.63 -7.74 17.51
C PHE A 87 -7.17 -7.72 17.10
N ARG A 88 -6.93 -7.67 15.78
CA ARG A 88 -5.58 -7.63 15.22
C ARG A 88 -5.45 -6.53 14.19
N ALA A 89 -4.33 -5.82 14.24
CA ALA A 89 -3.91 -4.84 13.26
C ALA A 89 -2.53 -5.23 12.72
N GLU A 90 -2.42 -5.42 11.43
CA GLU A 90 -1.18 -5.83 10.77
C GLU A 90 -0.74 -4.75 9.79
N LEU A 91 0.56 -4.45 9.74
CA LEU A 91 1.15 -3.59 8.73
C LEU A 91 2.35 -4.31 8.14
N THR A 92 2.26 -4.65 6.85
CA THR A 92 3.28 -5.40 6.12
C THR A 92 3.74 -4.63 4.88
N TYR A 93 4.85 -5.05 4.28
CA TYR A 93 5.32 -4.48 3.01
C TYR A 93 5.74 -5.56 2.03
N GLN A 94 5.80 -5.19 0.76
CA GLN A 94 6.41 -5.98 -0.29
C GLN A 94 7.19 -5.08 -1.25
N VAL A 95 8.49 -5.35 -1.40
CA VAL A 95 9.31 -4.75 -2.45
C VAL A 95 8.93 -5.38 -3.78
N THR A 96 8.55 -4.56 -4.75
CA THR A 96 8.04 -5.00 -6.05
C THR A 96 8.98 -4.66 -7.21
N TYR A 97 9.89 -3.70 -6.99
CA TYR A 97 10.91 -3.30 -7.96
C TYR A 97 12.14 -2.74 -7.25
N ASN A 98 13.33 -3.15 -7.68
CA ASN A 98 14.59 -2.68 -7.11
C ASN A 98 15.72 -2.76 -8.16
N ASP A 99 15.72 -1.84 -9.09
CA ASP A 99 16.73 -1.80 -10.14
C ASP A 99 16.84 -0.39 -10.76
N GLY A 100 17.95 -0.14 -11.47
CA GLY A 100 18.18 1.11 -12.19
C GLY A 100 18.07 2.35 -11.30
N GLY A 101 18.41 2.25 -10.00
CA GLY A 101 18.31 3.34 -9.04
C GLY A 101 16.87 3.75 -8.67
N LEU A 102 15.89 2.90 -8.97
CA LEU A 102 14.52 3.00 -8.48
C LEU A 102 14.23 1.87 -7.50
N TRP A 103 13.58 2.22 -6.42
CA TRP A 103 13.13 1.26 -5.42
C TRP A 103 11.65 1.46 -5.16
N SER A 104 10.85 0.44 -5.47
CA SER A 104 9.40 0.53 -5.36
C SER A 104 8.83 -0.63 -4.55
N LEU A 105 7.82 -0.30 -3.76
CA LEU A 105 7.14 -1.24 -2.87
C LEU A 105 5.71 -0.77 -2.59
N TYR A 106 4.95 -1.63 -1.99
CA TYR A 106 3.76 -1.21 -1.27
C TYR A 106 3.80 -1.65 0.19
N ALA A 107 3.24 -0.83 1.07
CA ALA A 107 2.88 -1.18 2.44
C ALA A 107 1.37 -1.40 2.50
N GLN A 108 0.94 -2.38 3.29
CA GLN A 108 -0.46 -2.74 3.42
C GLN A 108 -0.83 -3.00 4.86
N SER A 109 -1.89 -2.35 5.34
CA SER A 109 -2.47 -2.65 6.65
C SER A 109 -3.74 -3.46 6.51
N ARG A 110 -3.95 -4.32 7.50
CA ARG A 110 -5.14 -5.17 7.63
C ARG A 110 -5.64 -5.11 9.06
N GLU A 111 -6.92 -4.91 9.21
CA GLU A 111 -7.60 -4.99 10.50
C GLU A 111 -8.56 -6.18 10.50
N SER A 112 -8.58 -6.94 11.58
CA SER A 112 -9.41 -8.13 11.72
C SER A 112 -9.94 -8.28 13.14
N GLY A 113 -11.07 -8.97 13.28
CA GLY A 113 -11.74 -9.19 14.56
C GLY A 113 -12.87 -8.20 14.85
N PHE A 114 -12.86 -7.01 14.26
CA PHE A 114 -13.91 -6.01 14.46
C PHE A 114 -15.24 -6.43 13.80
N SER A 115 -16.36 -6.12 14.46
CA SER A 115 -17.72 -6.41 13.96
C SER A 115 -18.09 -5.64 12.69
N GLY A 116 -17.30 -4.60 12.38
CA GLY A 116 -17.44 -3.81 11.17
C GLY A 116 -16.99 -4.54 9.90
N ARG A 117 -16.91 -3.79 8.80
CA ARG A 117 -16.40 -4.30 7.51
C ARG A 117 -14.88 -4.53 7.61
N PRO A 118 -14.36 -5.63 7.03
CA PRO A 118 -12.93 -5.84 6.98
C PRO A 118 -12.23 -4.65 6.31
N THR A 119 -11.14 -4.19 6.92
CA THR A 119 -10.37 -3.05 6.43
C THR A 119 -9.05 -3.53 5.86
N LEU A 120 -8.77 -3.14 4.64
CA LEU A 120 -7.51 -3.37 3.95
C LEU A 120 -7.11 -2.08 3.27
N LEU A 121 -5.98 -1.50 3.70
CA LEU A 121 -5.44 -0.27 3.13
C LEU A 121 -4.07 -0.55 2.52
N ARG A 122 -3.79 0.06 1.39
CA ARG A 122 -2.48 -0.04 0.71
C ARG A 122 -1.95 1.35 0.40
N HIS A 123 -0.65 1.50 0.55
CA HIS A 123 0.11 2.66 0.14
C HIS A 123 1.27 2.22 -0.74
N GLY A 124 1.47 2.88 -1.87
CA GLY A 124 2.58 2.60 -2.78
C GLY A 124 3.66 3.67 -2.65
N ASP A 125 4.91 3.24 -2.58
CA ASP A 125 6.08 4.12 -2.56
C ASP A 125 7.02 3.74 -3.71
N THR A 126 7.50 4.75 -4.44
CA THR A 126 8.55 4.58 -5.44
C THR A 126 9.61 5.65 -5.18
N TRP A 127 10.83 5.22 -4.85
CA TRP A 127 11.94 6.07 -4.45
C TRP A 127 12.97 6.19 -5.56
N ASP A 128 13.45 7.40 -5.77
CA ASP A 128 14.67 7.65 -6.53
C ASP A 128 15.88 7.51 -5.58
N LEU A 129 16.72 6.53 -5.83
CA LEU A 129 17.90 6.23 -5.01
C LEU A 129 19.07 7.21 -5.20
N THR A 130 18.99 8.12 -6.17
CA THR A 130 19.96 9.20 -6.32
C THR A 130 19.63 10.36 -5.38
N SER A 131 18.39 10.76 -5.35
CA SER A 131 17.93 11.91 -4.56
C SER A 131 17.39 11.54 -3.17
N GLY A 132 16.88 10.31 -3.01
CA GLY A 132 16.17 9.83 -1.82
C GLY A 132 14.80 10.48 -1.65
N TYR A 133 14.16 10.87 -2.74
CA TYR A 133 12.80 11.39 -2.74
C TYR A 133 11.83 10.47 -3.51
N PRO A 134 10.53 10.51 -3.16
CA PRO A 134 9.52 9.79 -3.92
C PRO A 134 9.43 10.28 -5.36
N VAL A 135 9.27 9.35 -6.29
CA VAL A 135 9.04 9.64 -7.71
C VAL A 135 7.53 9.70 -7.97
N PRO A 136 6.99 10.79 -8.51
CA PRO A 136 5.55 10.88 -8.80
C PRO A 136 5.20 10.03 -10.02
N LEU A 137 3.96 9.49 -10.05
CA LEU A 137 3.43 8.69 -11.16
C LEU A 137 3.65 9.33 -12.53
N SER A 138 3.49 10.66 -12.62
CA SER A 138 3.65 11.40 -13.87
C SER A 138 5.06 11.36 -14.47
N ALA A 139 6.08 11.05 -13.66
CA ALA A 139 7.47 10.97 -14.12
C ALA A 139 7.71 9.78 -15.08
N PHE A 140 6.84 8.77 -15.03
CA PHE A 140 6.91 7.59 -15.90
C PHE A 140 6.26 7.79 -17.26
N PHE A 141 5.79 8.97 -17.59
CA PHE A 141 5.09 9.25 -18.84
C PHE A 141 5.67 10.48 -19.53
N PRO A 142 5.70 10.50 -20.85
CA PRO A 142 6.08 11.70 -21.59
C PRO A 142 5.17 12.88 -21.25
N ARG A 143 5.73 14.07 -21.25
CA ARG A 143 4.95 15.31 -21.07
C ARG A 143 3.79 15.37 -22.06
N ARG A 144 2.61 15.76 -21.61
CA ARG A 144 1.37 15.86 -22.41
C ARG A 144 0.89 14.56 -23.05
N SER A 145 1.34 13.41 -22.57
CA SER A 145 0.96 12.09 -23.10
C SER A 145 -0.49 11.67 -22.85
N GLY A 146 -1.24 12.43 -22.05
CA GLY A 146 -2.60 12.00 -21.64
C GLY A 146 -2.60 10.74 -20.77
N TRP A 147 -1.55 10.53 -20.00
CA TRP A 147 -1.31 9.32 -19.22
C TRP A 147 -2.48 8.90 -18.32
N LYS A 148 -3.21 9.88 -17.71
CA LYS A 148 -4.40 9.57 -16.89
C LYS A 148 -5.47 8.83 -17.71
N ARG A 149 -5.73 9.29 -18.93
CA ARG A 149 -6.68 8.64 -19.84
C ARG A 149 -6.23 7.21 -20.16
N ARG A 150 -4.95 7.00 -20.45
CA ARG A 150 -4.39 5.66 -20.74
C ARG A 150 -4.53 4.71 -19.56
N LEU A 151 -4.29 5.17 -18.32
CA LEU A 151 -4.52 4.36 -17.13
C LEU A 151 -6.00 3.96 -16.98
N MET A 152 -6.91 4.89 -17.26
CA MET A 152 -8.35 4.60 -17.22
C MET A 152 -8.75 3.60 -18.30
N GLU A 153 -8.28 3.78 -19.52
CA GLU A 153 -8.53 2.86 -20.66
C GLU A 153 -7.99 1.45 -20.36
N ALA A 154 -6.78 1.36 -19.79
CA ALA A 154 -6.20 0.08 -19.38
C ALA A 154 -7.02 -0.62 -18.26
N ALA A 155 -7.44 0.14 -17.26
CA ALA A 155 -8.29 -0.39 -16.20
C ALA A 155 -9.66 -0.87 -16.74
N GLU A 156 -10.30 -0.09 -17.62
CA GLU A 156 -11.57 -0.45 -18.25
C GLU A 156 -11.45 -1.73 -19.08
N ALA A 157 -10.39 -1.88 -19.86
CA ALA A 157 -10.13 -3.07 -20.67
C ALA A 157 -9.91 -4.32 -19.79
N GLU A 158 -9.13 -4.19 -18.74
CA GLU A 158 -8.86 -5.29 -17.80
C GLU A 158 -10.11 -5.69 -17.01
N ILE A 159 -10.91 -4.73 -16.54
CA ILE A 159 -12.21 -4.98 -15.92
C ILE A 159 -13.11 -5.79 -16.85
N GLN A 160 -13.25 -5.36 -18.11
CA GLN A 160 -14.07 -6.09 -19.09
C GLN A 160 -13.58 -7.51 -19.30
N ARG A 161 -12.26 -7.72 -19.34
CA ARG A 161 -11.66 -9.05 -19.47
C ARG A 161 -11.98 -9.92 -18.25
N GLN A 162 -11.84 -9.39 -17.02
CA GLN A 162 -12.07 -10.11 -15.78
C GLN A 162 -13.56 -10.45 -15.58
N GLU A 163 -14.47 -9.53 -15.86
CA GLU A 163 -15.92 -9.76 -15.80
C GLU A 163 -16.36 -10.82 -16.83
N THR A 164 -15.86 -10.75 -18.05
CA THR A 164 -16.17 -11.73 -19.10
C THR A 164 -15.67 -13.12 -18.74
N ALA A 165 -14.51 -13.21 -18.08
CA ALA A 165 -13.95 -14.47 -17.59
C ALA A 165 -14.56 -14.96 -16.27
N GLY A 166 -15.44 -14.18 -15.63
CA GLY A 166 -16.02 -14.51 -14.31
C GLY A 166 -15.02 -14.50 -13.16
N ILE A 167 -13.87 -13.81 -13.33
CA ILE A 167 -12.77 -13.77 -12.34
C ILE A 167 -13.10 -12.80 -11.21
N SER A 168 -13.62 -11.61 -11.53
CA SER A 168 -13.89 -10.53 -10.57
C SER A 168 -15.20 -9.82 -10.87
N ARG A 169 -15.75 -9.18 -9.84
CA ARG A 169 -16.97 -8.36 -9.95
C ARG A 169 -16.68 -6.92 -9.60
N TYR A 170 -17.31 -6.01 -10.32
CA TYR A 170 -17.16 -4.57 -10.11
C TYR A 170 -18.53 -3.92 -9.84
N HIS A 171 -18.50 -2.73 -9.24
CA HIS A 171 -19.74 -1.99 -8.99
C HIS A 171 -20.34 -1.45 -10.29
N GLU A 172 -21.65 -1.33 -10.33
CA GLU A 172 -22.33 -0.68 -11.44
C GLU A 172 -21.81 0.73 -11.68
N GLY A 173 -21.61 1.08 -12.95
CA GLY A 173 -21.04 2.38 -13.32
C GLY A 173 -19.54 2.52 -13.01
N VAL A 174 -18.78 1.43 -12.98
CA VAL A 174 -17.35 1.39 -12.62
C VAL A 174 -16.51 2.40 -13.37
N ARG A 175 -16.80 2.72 -14.64
CA ARG A 175 -16.10 3.77 -15.41
C ARG A 175 -16.13 5.15 -14.73
N ARG A 176 -17.24 5.51 -14.10
CA ARG A 176 -17.37 6.75 -13.33
C ARG A 176 -16.60 6.65 -12.02
N LEU A 177 -16.65 5.50 -11.36
CA LEU A 177 -15.94 5.24 -10.11
C LEU A 177 -14.42 5.25 -10.30
N LEU A 178 -13.89 4.70 -11.39
CA LEU A 178 -12.48 4.77 -11.75
C LEU A 178 -11.97 6.22 -11.75
N ARG A 179 -12.70 7.12 -12.40
CA ARG A 179 -12.33 8.56 -12.43
C ARG A 179 -12.46 9.24 -11.09
N ARG A 180 -13.51 8.92 -10.33
CA ARG A 180 -13.83 9.53 -9.04
C ARG A 180 -12.80 9.16 -7.97
N HIS A 181 -12.37 7.89 -7.94
CA HIS A 181 -11.49 7.35 -6.90
C HIS A 181 -10.03 7.24 -7.33
N PHE A 182 -9.68 7.74 -8.51
CA PHE A 182 -8.31 7.75 -8.97
C PHE A 182 -7.43 8.64 -8.09
N ASN A 183 -6.39 8.05 -7.52
CA ASN A 183 -5.37 8.75 -6.77
C ASN A 183 -3.99 8.48 -7.41
N PRO A 184 -3.26 9.50 -7.90
CA PRO A 184 -1.95 9.32 -8.52
C PRO A 184 -0.85 8.87 -7.54
N GLN A 185 -1.12 8.79 -6.26
CA GLN A 185 -0.21 8.22 -5.25
C GLN A 185 -0.40 6.70 -5.08
N ASN A 186 -1.51 6.14 -5.59
CA ASN A 186 -1.82 4.73 -5.47
C ASN A 186 -1.17 3.91 -6.60
N PHE A 187 0.16 3.82 -6.60
CA PHE A 187 0.89 3.03 -7.57
C PHE A 187 2.19 2.49 -7.00
N TYR A 188 2.75 1.51 -7.66
CA TYR A 188 4.09 0.98 -7.47
C TYR A 188 4.60 0.38 -8.79
N LEU A 189 5.91 0.16 -8.90
CA LEU A 189 6.52 -0.50 -10.06
C LEU A 189 6.62 -2.01 -9.83
N THR A 190 6.55 -2.76 -10.92
CA THR A 190 6.90 -4.18 -10.97
C THR A 190 7.87 -4.43 -12.13
N ALA A 191 8.35 -5.65 -12.29
CA ALA A 191 9.19 -6.01 -13.44
C ALA A 191 8.42 -5.90 -14.78
N GLU A 192 7.11 -6.15 -14.74
CA GLU A 192 6.24 -6.17 -15.92
C GLU A 192 5.73 -4.79 -16.32
N GLY A 193 5.67 -3.83 -15.37
CA GLY A 193 5.08 -2.54 -15.65
C GLY A 193 4.81 -1.69 -14.41
N LEU A 194 4.00 -0.66 -14.59
CA LEU A 194 3.50 0.21 -13.54
C LEU A 194 2.13 -0.30 -13.09
N SER A 195 2.05 -0.72 -11.83
CA SER A 195 0.81 -1.15 -11.19
C SER A 195 0.19 0.02 -10.42
N PHE A 196 -1.11 0.25 -10.63
CA PHE A 196 -1.90 1.22 -9.88
C PHE A 196 -3.13 0.56 -9.30
N PHE A 197 -3.62 1.07 -8.20
CA PHE A 197 -4.66 0.40 -7.44
C PHE A 197 -5.73 1.36 -6.92
N TYR A 198 -6.88 0.80 -6.62
CA TYR A 198 -8.00 1.50 -6.01
C TYR A 198 -8.21 1.02 -4.57
N PRO A 199 -8.62 1.91 -3.66
CA PRO A 199 -8.96 1.49 -2.31
C PRO A 199 -10.03 0.38 -2.32
N MET A 200 -9.96 -0.49 -1.33
CA MET A 200 -11.01 -1.48 -1.08
C MET A 200 -12.39 -0.80 -1.03
N TYR A 201 -13.41 -1.41 -1.56
CA TYR A 201 -14.79 -0.86 -1.72
C TYR A 201 -14.96 0.27 -2.73
N ALA A 202 -13.91 0.87 -3.26
CA ALA A 202 -14.03 2.04 -4.12
C ALA A 202 -14.69 1.76 -5.47
N ILE A 203 -14.35 0.62 -6.08
CA ILE A 203 -14.80 0.23 -7.42
C ILE A 203 -15.35 -1.20 -7.50
N ALA A 204 -15.15 -1.99 -6.44
CA ALA A 204 -15.53 -3.41 -6.38
C ALA A 204 -16.01 -3.78 -4.97
N PRO A 205 -16.78 -4.89 -4.80
CA PRO A 205 -17.15 -5.40 -3.48
C PRO A 205 -15.96 -5.81 -2.62
N ALA A 206 -16.17 -5.91 -1.31
CA ALA A 206 -15.13 -6.26 -0.34
C ALA A 206 -14.35 -7.54 -0.65
N MET A 207 -15.02 -8.52 -1.19
CA MET A 207 -14.43 -9.82 -1.52
C MET A 207 -13.36 -9.75 -2.60
N GLU A 208 -13.36 -8.70 -3.42
CA GLU A 208 -12.33 -8.43 -4.43
C GLU A 208 -11.07 -7.78 -3.83
N GLY A 209 -11.13 -7.36 -2.56
CA GLY A 209 -10.00 -6.72 -1.88
C GLY A 209 -9.63 -5.36 -2.47
N ILE A 210 -8.36 -5.19 -2.79
CA ILE A 210 -7.80 -3.97 -3.42
C ILE A 210 -7.62 -4.25 -4.91
N PRO A 211 -8.44 -3.68 -5.80
CA PRO A 211 -8.27 -3.87 -7.25
C PRO A 211 -6.97 -3.24 -7.74
N VAL A 212 -6.18 -4.03 -8.48
CA VAL A 212 -4.87 -3.62 -9.02
C VAL A 212 -4.87 -3.82 -10.53
N PHE A 213 -4.36 -2.82 -11.24
CA PHE A 213 -4.21 -2.84 -12.70
C PHE A 213 -2.76 -2.56 -13.06
N THR A 214 -2.19 -3.33 -13.97
CA THR A 214 -0.81 -3.14 -14.42
C THR A 214 -0.80 -2.66 -15.87
N LEU A 215 -0.12 -1.56 -16.10
CA LEU A 215 0.17 -1.05 -17.44
C LEU A 215 1.59 -1.45 -17.82
N PRO A 216 1.79 -2.32 -18.82
CA PRO A 216 3.12 -2.77 -19.20
C PRO A 216 4.01 -1.63 -19.67
N TYR A 217 5.33 -1.76 -19.47
CA TYR A 217 6.30 -0.87 -20.08
C TYR A 217 6.29 -0.99 -21.62
N GLY A 218 6.63 0.08 -22.31
CA GLY A 218 6.77 0.05 -23.77
C GLY A 218 6.15 1.22 -24.50
N GLN A 219 5.96 1.08 -25.80
CA GLN A 219 5.47 2.16 -26.67
C GLN A 219 4.10 2.65 -26.24
N GLY A 220 4.08 3.93 -25.82
CA GLY A 220 2.88 4.61 -25.35
C GLY A 220 2.46 4.29 -23.92
N GLY A 221 3.13 3.35 -23.23
CA GLY A 221 2.97 3.04 -21.82
C GLY A 221 3.93 3.84 -20.92
N PRO A 222 4.05 3.45 -19.65
CA PRO A 222 5.07 4.00 -18.77
C PRO A 222 6.46 3.63 -19.26
N ALA A 223 7.42 4.52 -19.05
CA ALA A 223 8.83 4.27 -19.26
C ALA A 223 9.59 4.57 -17.99
N LEU A 224 10.58 3.75 -17.67
CA LEU A 224 11.50 4.07 -16.58
C LEU A 224 12.24 5.37 -16.96
N PRO A 225 12.39 6.34 -16.05
CA PRO A 225 13.12 7.58 -16.31
C PRO A 225 14.53 7.26 -16.81
N ALA A 226 14.91 7.84 -17.96
CA ALA A 226 16.31 7.77 -18.41
C ALA A 226 17.17 8.43 -17.34
N ARG A 227 18.19 7.73 -16.88
CA ARG A 227 19.20 8.27 -15.98
C ARG A 227 20.44 8.50 -16.80
N ASP A 228 20.94 9.72 -16.71
CA ASP A 228 22.27 10.02 -17.22
C ASP A 228 23.28 9.16 -16.47
N ALA A 229 24.03 8.38 -17.24
CA ALA A 229 25.06 7.48 -16.74
C ALA A 229 26.24 8.25 -16.14
#